data_db58a8fc2e0e592a1bc46f6a6d77810a
#
_entry.id   db58a8fc2e0e592a1bc46f6a6d77810a
#
_cell.length_a   1.000
_cell.length_b   1.000
_cell.length_c   1.000
_cell.angle_alpha   90.00
_cell.angle_beta   90.00
_cell.angle_gamma   90.00
#
_symmetry.space_group_name_H-M   'P 1'
#
loop_
_entity.id
_entity.type
_entity.pdbx_description
1 polymer ?
#
loop_
_entity_poly.entity_id
_entity_poly.type
_entity_poly.pdbx_seq_one_letter_code
_entity_poly.pdbx_strand_id
1 'polypeptide(L)'
;MKTGKRIGSLLLALMLLLALAACGAAPDTAWTPEKLAAGEITEQSAADLLAYLTSPVLQGRAVGSDGNVQAAKDIAALFAALGYEPLGEDYLLPYTDELVRQENAEAHVALIAPDGKRTELTAGEDYIYAPAFQSVDVVLPVSEDLAAAEAREAVYCGEDARRYSLENESVIAIDFADLEKTITLNNAPIQDTGVYFRLSDRFRSALEQEGTQVEIKLNACAELGDAYNVAAVRRGTSGKNAVVIGAHFDGSGFYGDVYYPSAYDNGSGTTAMLLTACLLRDVAPESDVVFVAFNGEESGLGGSKAFAPMICEMYESVAVVNIDCAGLASSDGLYFSGSKTQFGPLSKLLENYTPDAEEETSDHLSFDGISNAYAVNIGDTGAMDYALTLMHTRGDTADVLDTGRLLGVAKSVEAYVRAGDFPQTQSERSFEDYTMLYSIPVKLSAYEGADEAFLASLTGEGSVYDQTFATAEELRAATGIRLLDNEYSSSDYGISLSVWAQTDETGKQMMQGNGYGFLTLPDGTEVSQSITFMLGTDIDSDIRNMSEDEADVQELTYPIAALGVDAAIYRVQHKIGGYDSAVGFFTYENVLYVYELDDEACKDPVTVIQTALDGHTVAE
;
A
#
# COMPACT_ATOMS: atom_id res chain seq x y z
N MET A 1 -60.30 -18.53 -31.52
CA MET A 1 -59.56 -17.61 -30.58
C MET A 1 -58.64 -18.29 -29.56
N LYS A 2 -58.23 -19.56 -29.73
CA LYS A 2 -57.28 -20.23 -28.79
C LYS A 2 -55.87 -20.47 -29.32
N THR A 3 -55.63 -20.22 -30.62
CA THR A 3 -54.33 -20.42 -31.27
C THR A 3 -53.35 -19.18 -31.16
N GLY A 4 -53.90 -17.98 -31.10
CA GLY A 4 -53.09 -16.75 -31.03
C GLY A 4 -52.37 -16.51 -29.69
N LYS A 5 -52.94 -17.02 -28.57
CA LYS A 5 -52.33 -16.87 -27.25
C LYS A 5 -51.11 -17.80 -27.01
N ARG A 6 -51.06 -18.95 -27.71
CA ARG A 6 -49.93 -19.90 -27.59
C ARG A 6 -48.69 -19.46 -28.39
N ILE A 7 -48.89 -18.76 -29.51
CA ILE A 7 -47.80 -18.23 -30.34
C ILE A 7 -47.16 -17.02 -29.67
N GLY A 8 -47.94 -16.14 -29.03
CA GLY A 8 -47.41 -15.00 -28.25
C GLY A 8 -46.61 -15.42 -27.04
N SER A 9 -47.03 -16.49 -26.33
CA SER A 9 -46.27 -17.01 -25.17
C SER A 9 -45.00 -17.73 -25.59
N LEU A 10 -44.95 -18.37 -26.76
CA LEU A 10 -43.73 -19.00 -27.28
C LEU A 10 -42.71 -17.95 -27.77
N LEU A 11 -43.19 -16.86 -28.40
CA LEU A 11 -42.32 -15.75 -28.82
C LEU A 11 -41.79 -14.97 -27.63
N LEU A 12 -42.55 -14.77 -26.56
CA LEU A 12 -42.09 -14.13 -25.33
C LEU A 12 -41.10 -15.02 -24.58
N ALA A 13 -41.31 -16.33 -24.51
CA ALA A 13 -40.37 -17.29 -23.93
C ALA A 13 -39.07 -17.40 -24.76
N LEU A 14 -39.17 -17.30 -26.10
CA LEU A 14 -38.01 -17.30 -26.98
C LEU A 14 -37.20 -15.97 -26.87
N MET A 15 -37.90 -14.83 -26.72
CA MET A 15 -37.24 -13.54 -26.44
C MET A 15 -36.63 -13.49 -25.03
N LEU A 16 -37.27 -14.07 -24.02
CA LEU A 16 -36.67 -14.23 -22.69
C LEU A 16 -35.45 -15.19 -22.70
N LEU A 17 -35.54 -16.29 -23.46
CA LEU A 17 -34.40 -17.20 -23.64
C LEU A 17 -33.25 -16.57 -24.44
N LEU A 18 -33.56 -15.70 -25.42
CA LEU A 18 -32.52 -14.92 -26.14
C LEU A 18 -31.97 -13.76 -25.29
N ALA A 19 -32.76 -13.16 -24.42
CA ALA A 19 -32.31 -12.17 -23.46
C ALA A 19 -31.44 -12.80 -22.34
N LEU A 20 -31.80 -14.01 -21.88
CA LEU A 20 -30.96 -14.77 -20.92
C LEU A 20 -29.70 -15.36 -21.57
N ALA A 21 -29.67 -15.55 -22.90
CA ALA A 21 -28.44 -15.92 -23.63
C ALA A 21 -27.60 -14.71 -24.00
N ALA A 22 -28.15 -13.48 -23.93
CA ALA A 22 -27.39 -12.23 -24.09
C ALA A 22 -26.84 -11.68 -22.77
N CYS A 23 -27.37 -12.11 -21.62
CA CYS A 23 -26.80 -11.84 -20.29
C CYS A 23 -25.99 -13.06 -19.87
N GLY A 24 -24.72 -13.17 -20.30
CA GLY A 24 -23.85 -14.21 -19.77
C GLY A 24 -23.01 -15.00 -20.76
N ALA A 25 -22.80 -14.54 -21.99
CA ALA A 25 -21.61 -14.90 -22.70
C ALA A 25 -20.50 -14.00 -22.12
N ALA A 26 -19.64 -14.58 -21.26
CA ALA A 26 -18.33 -13.99 -21.08
C ALA A 26 -17.82 -13.58 -22.47
N PRO A 27 -17.24 -12.38 -22.64
CA PRO A 27 -16.59 -12.04 -23.90
C PRO A 27 -15.73 -13.25 -24.26
N ASP A 28 -15.74 -13.65 -25.54
CA ASP A 28 -14.86 -14.70 -26.05
C ASP A 28 -13.44 -14.12 -25.93
N THR A 29 -12.95 -14.03 -24.69
CA THR A 29 -11.61 -13.55 -24.41
C THR A 29 -10.71 -14.56 -25.06
N ALA A 30 -9.94 -14.10 -26.02
CA ALA A 30 -8.97 -14.94 -26.73
C ALA A 30 -7.97 -15.58 -25.76
N TRP A 31 -7.92 -15.06 -24.52
CA TRP A 31 -7.03 -15.50 -23.46
C TRP A 31 -7.62 -16.66 -22.62
N THR A 32 -6.79 -17.66 -22.36
CA THR A 32 -6.95 -18.62 -21.25
C THR A 32 -5.56 -18.98 -20.72
N PRO A 33 -5.45 -19.42 -19.43
CA PRO A 33 -4.16 -19.85 -18.85
C PRO A 33 -3.38 -20.82 -19.73
N GLU A 34 -4.03 -21.84 -20.26
CA GLU A 34 -3.39 -22.88 -21.07
C GLU A 34 -2.95 -22.35 -22.45
N LYS A 35 -3.74 -21.46 -23.07
CA LYS A 35 -3.35 -20.85 -24.36
C LYS A 35 -2.13 -19.96 -24.20
N LEU A 36 -2.10 -19.13 -23.14
CA LEU A 36 -0.98 -18.25 -22.88
C LEU A 36 0.28 -19.06 -22.52
N ALA A 37 0.14 -20.06 -21.63
CA ALA A 37 1.26 -20.92 -21.22
C ALA A 37 1.88 -21.69 -22.39
N ALA A 38 1.09 -22.11 -23.39
CA ALA A 38 1.57 -22.89 -24.54
C ALA A 38 1.96 -22.03 -25.76
N GLY A 39 1.53 -20.76 -25.79
CA GLY A 39 1.67 -19.87 -26.94
C GLY A 39 3.04 -19.18 -27.05
N GLU A 40 3.25 -18.53 -28.18
CA GLU A 40 4.30 -17.52 -28.37
C GLU A 40 3.82 -16.20 -27.70
N ILE A 41 4.73 -15.54 -26.99
CA ILE A 41 4.43 -14.30 -26.28
C ILE A 41 4.65 -13.12 -27.23
N THR A 42 3.57 -12.44 -27.55
CA THR A 42 3.48 -11.34 -28.52
C THR A 42 2.74 -10.15 -27.93
N GLU A 43 2.71 -9.02 -28.65
CA GLU A 43 1.87 -7.86 -28.28
C GLU A 43 0.37 -8.24 -28.18
N GLN A 44 -0.09 -9.18 -29.03
CA GLN A 44 -1.46 -9.68 -28.96
C GLN A 44 -1.70 -10.45 -27.64
N SER A 45 -0.69 -11.19 -27.16
CA SER A 45 -0.78 -11.85 -25.86
C SER A 45 -0.94 -10.84 -24.70
N ALA A 46 -0.21 -9.72 -24.78
CA ALA A 46 -0.35 -8.62 -23.82
C ALA A 46 -1.74 -7.99 -23.90
N ALA A 47 -2.22 -7.70 -25.12
CA ALA A 47 -3.55 -7.13 -25.33
C ALA A 47 -4.68 -8.04 -24.82
N ASP A 48 -4.61 -9.33 -25.13
CA ASP A 48 -5.63 -10.31 -24.72
C ASP A 48 -5.67 -10.47 -23.19
N LEU A 49 -4.50 -10.54 -22.54
CA LEU A 49 -4.40 -10.65 -21.07
C LEU A 49 -4.89 -9.39 -20.38
N LEU A 50 -4.43 -8.21 -20.83
CA LEU A 50 -4.88 -6.92 -20.31
C LEU A 50 -6.40 -6.76 -20.45
N ALA A 51 -6.96 -7.07 -21.63
CA ALA A 51 -8.39 -7.01 -21.88
C ALA A 51 -9.19 -7.96 -20.95
N TYR A 52 -8.61 -9.09 -20.57
CA TYR A 52 -9.21 -9.99 -19.59
C TYR A 52 -9.17 -9.37 -18.18
N LEU A 53 -7.99 -8.92 -17.72
CA LEU A 53 -7.81 -8.33 -16.39
C LEU A 53 -8.68 -7.09 -16.16
N THR A 54 -8.91 -6.31 -17.23
CA THR A 54 -9.74 -5.09 -17.19
C THR A 54 -11.20 -5.33 -17.58
N SER A 55 -11.60 -6.59 -17.77
CA SER A 55 -12.96 -6.91 -18.21
C SER A 55 -14.00 -6.73 -17.09
N PRO A 56 -15.27 -6.41 -17.45
CA PRO A 56 -16.37 -6.34 -16.49
C PRO A 56 -16.60 -7.65 -15.70
N VAL A 57 -16.13 -8.79 -16.24
CA VAL A 57 -16.24 -10.10 -15.56
C VAL A 57 -15.48 -10.12 -14.25
N LEU A 58 -14.36 -9.40 -14.18
CA LEU A 58 -13.55 -9.30 -12.96
C LEU A 58 -13.94 -8.11 -12.07
N GLN A 59 -14.97 -7.36 -12.44
CA GLN A 59 -15.60 -6.35 -11.58
C GLN A 59 -14.64 -5.33 -10.97
N GLY A 60 -13.54 -4.98 -11.66
CA GLY A 60 -12.52 -4.05 -11.15
C GLY A 60 -11.66 -4.59 -10.01
N ARG A 61 -11.77 -5.86 -9.67
CA ARG A 61 -10.84 -6.63 -8.82
C ARG A 61 -10.60 -6.09 -7.39
N ALA A 62 -11.55 -5.32 -6.80
CA ALA A 62 -11.37 -4.88 -5.41
C ALA A 62 -11.16 -6.07 -4.47
N VAL A 63 -10.24 -5.93 -3.50
CA VAL A 63 -9.86 -7.00 -2.57
C VAL A 63 -11.07 -7.61 -1.89
N GLY A 64 -11.20 -8.94 -1.95
CA GLY A 64 -12.33 -9.68 -1.38
C GLY A 64 -13.57 -9.80 -2.28
N SER A 65 -13.65 -9.08 -3.41
CA SER A 65 -14.76 -9.25 -4.37
C SER A 65 -14.68 -10.59 -5.12
N ASP A 66 -15.82 -11.04 -5.66
CA ASP A 66 -15.86 -12.25 -6.49
C ASP A 66 -14.92 -12.15 -7.71
N GLY A 67 -14.78 -10.95 -8.30
CA GLY A 67 -13.87 -10.67 -9.41
C GLY A 67 -12.40 -10.78 -9.01
N ASN A 68 -12.00 -10.32 -7.83
CA ASN A 68 -10.67 -10.47 -7.27
C ASN A 68 -10.33 -11.96 -7.02
N VAL A 69 -11.23 -12.69 -6.38
CA VAL A 69 -11.09 -14.13 -6.15
C VAL A 69 -10.98 -14.91 -7.46
N GLN A 70 -11.71 -14.51 -8.51
CA GLN A 70 -11.63 -15.15 -9.81
C GLN A 70 -10.29 -14.86 -10.48
N ALA A 71 -9.80 -13.61 -10.44
CA ALA A 71 -8.48 -13.24 -10.96
C ALA A 71 -7.36 -14.03 -10.27
N ALA A 72 -7.40 -14.17 -8.95
CA ALA A 72 -6.45 -14.97 -8.19
C ALA A 72 -6.42 -16.44 -8.67
N LYS A 73 -7.58 -17.07 -8.89
CA LYS A 73 -7.67 -18.45 -9.39
C LYS A 73 -7.11 -18.59 -10.80
N ASP A 74 -7.34 -17.62 -11.68
CA ASP A 74 -6.89 -17.69 -13.06
C ASP A 74 -5.37 -17.44 -13.17
N ILE A 75 -4.82 -16.56 -12.33
CA ILE A 75 -3.37 -16.39 -12.19
C ILE A 75 -2.72 -17.68 -11.67
N ALA A 76 -3.30 -18.29 -10.63
CA ALA A 76 -2.84 -19.58 -10.12
C ALA A 76 -2.88 -20.69 -11.18
N ALA A 77 -3.95 -20.74 -11.98
CA ALA A 77 -4.08 -21.68 -13.10
C ALA A 77 -3.02 -21.45 -14.19
N LEU A 78 -2.65 -20.20 -14.46
CA LEU A 78 -1.56 -19.88 -15.38
C LEU A 78 -0.21 -20.40 -14.86
N PHE A 79 0.12 -20.16 -13.59
CA PHE A 79 1.36 -20.67 -12.99
C PHE A 79 1.41 -22.20 -13.03
N ALA A 80 0.29 -22.87 -12.73
CA ALA A 80 0.17 -24.32 -12.86
C ALA A 80 0.36 -24.80 -14.30
N ALA A 81 -0.22 -24.13 -15.30
CA ALA A 81 -0.07 -24.46 -16.72
C ALA A 81 1.37 -24.25 -17.22
N LEU A 82 2.10 -23.29 -16.64
CA LEU A 82 3.54 -23.08 -16.90
C LEU A 82 4.42 -24.14 -16.23
N GLY A 83 3.86 -24.98 -15.35
CA GLY A 83 4.59 -26.02 -14.62
C GLY A 83 5.47 -25.45 -13.49
N TYR A 84 5.14 -24.27 -12.96
CA TYR A 84 5.77 -23.72 -11.78
C TYR A 84 5.24 -24.40 -10.52
N GLU A 85 6.06 -24.48 -9.49
CA GLU A 85 5.63 -25.02 -8.20
C GLU A 85 4.91 -23.91 -7.38
N PRO A 86 3.92 -24.25 -6.56
CA PRO A 86 3.41 -23.28 -5.59
C PRO A 86 4.53 -22.90 -4.59
N LEU A 87 4.54 -21.66 -4.13
CA LEU A 87 5.54 -21.23 -3.15
C LEU A 87 5.24 -21.80 -1.76
N GLY A 88 3.97 -21.90 -1.39
CA GLY A 88 3.46 -22.50 -0.14
C GLY A 88 2.86 -23.89 -0.37
N GLU A 89 1.84 -24.22 0.41
CA GLU A 89 1.05 -25.46 0.23
C GLU A 89 0.22 -25.42 -1.06
N ASP A 90 -0.22 -24.22 -1.46
CA ASP A 90 -0.95 -23.92 -2.68
C ASP A 90 -0.36 -22.65 -3.33
N TYR A 91 -0.85 -22.27 -4.51
CA TYR A 91 -0.50 -21.00 -5.17
C TYR A 91 -1.10 -19.81 -4.44
N LEU A 92 -2.21 -19.99 -3.71
CA LEU A 92 -2.89 -18.97 -2.94
C LEU A 92 -2.29 -18.89 -1.54
N LEU A 93 -1.65 -17.79 -1.21
CA LEU A 93 -1.06 -17.51 0.09
C LEU A 93 -2.02 -16.64 0.88
N PRO A 94 -2.70 -17.17 1.92
CA PRO A 94 -3.68 -16.41 2.69
C PRO A 94 -3.01 -15.39 3.60
N TYR A 95 -3.68 -14.26 3.77
CA TYR A 95 -3.42 -13.27 4.79
C TYR A 95 -4.74 -12.60 5.19
N THR A 96 -4.79 -11.95 6.35
CA THR A 96 -6.01 -11.25 6.81
C THR A 96 -6.00 -9.81 6.30
N ASP A 97 -7.12 -9.36 5.74
CA ASP A 97 -7.30 -8.01 5.23
C ASP A 97 -8.74 -7.51 5.45
N GLU A 98 -8.95 -6.23 5.22
CA GLU A 98 -10.26 -5.60 5.15
C GLU A 98 -10.87 -5.83 3.77
N LEU A 99 -11.79 -6.78 3.70
CA LEU A 99 -12.39 -7.23 2.45
C LEU A 99 -13.59 -6.38 2.06
N VAL A 100 -13.70 -6.07 0.78
CA VAL A 100 -14.84 -5.38 0.20
C VAL A 100 -15.78 -6.37 -0.49
N ARG A 101 -16.96 -6.61 0.08
CA ARG A 101 -18.00 -7.51 -0.43
C ARG A 101 -19.03 -6.74 -1.24
N GLN A 102 -18.61 -6.11 -2.32
CA GLN A 102 -19.46 -5.24 -3.14
C GLN A 102 -20.67 -5.97 -3.75
N GLU A 103 -20.53 -7.24 -4.10
CA GLU A 103 -21.62 -8.09 -4.60
C GLU A 103 -22.75 -8.29 -3.57
N ASN A 104 -22.46 -8.11 -2.29
CA ASN A 104 -23.42 -8.18 -1.19
C ASN A 104 -23.95 -6.80 -0.77
N ALA A 105 -23.43 -5.71 -1.33
CA ALA A 105 -23.80 -4.37 -0.94
C ALA A 105 -25.22 -4.02 -1.45
N GLU A 106 -26.16 -3.85 -0.51
CA GLU A 106 -27.45 -3.24 -0.79
C GLU A 106 -27.37 -1.75 -0.43
N ALA A 107 -26.89 -0.93 -1.37
CA ALA A 107 -26.84 0.51 -1.24
C ALA A 107 -28.06 1.14 -1.94
N HIS A 108 -28.73 2.05 -1.23
CA HIS A 108 -29.87 2.78 -1.75
C HIS A 108 -29.85 4.21 -1.22
N VAL A 109 -30.02 5.18 -2.12
CA VAL A 109 -30.11 6.60 -1.78
C VAL A 109 -31.30 7.22 -2.51
N ALA A 110 -32.13 7.98 -1.79
CA ALA A 110 -33.19 8.77 -2.40
C ALA A 110 -33.30 10.15 -1.74
N LEU A 111 -33.59 11.16 -2.53
CA LEU A 111 -33.85 12.52 -2.07
C LEU A 111 -35.36 12.71 -1.89
N ILE A 112 -35.77 13.31 -0.78
CA ILE A 112 -37.17 13.63 -0.45
C ILE A 112 -37.26 15.17 -0.32
N ALA A 113 -37.85 15.77 -1.35
CA ALA A 113 -38.06 17.22 -1.35
C ALA A 113 -39.10 17.66 -0.32
N PRO A 114 -39.17 18.96 0.08
CA PRO A 114 -40.12 19.46 1.06
C PRO A 114 -41.59 19.26 0.70
N ASP A 115 -41.90 19.12 -0.59
CA ASP A 115 -43.25 18.81 -1.08
C ASP A 115 -43.58 17.29 -1.06
N GLY A 116 -42.66 16.48 -0.54
CA GLY A 116 -42.79 15.02 -0.48
C GLY A 116 -42.43 14.28 -1.76
N LYS A 117 -41.95 14.98 -2.80
CA LYS A 117 -41.49 14.33 -4.03
C LYS A 117 -40.19 13.55 -3.74
N ARG A 118 -40.21 12.27 -4.09
CA ARG A 118 -39.08 11.38 -3.94
C ARG A 118 -38.35 11.21 -5.28
N THR A 119 -37.01 11.26 -5.23
CA THR A 119 -36.11 11.04 -6.37
C THR A 119 -35.14 9.94 -6.00
N GLU A 120 -35.23 8.81 -6.66
CA GLU A 120 -34.29 7.68 -6.53
C GLU A 120 -32.98 8.02 -7.20
N LEU A 121 -31.85 7.64 -6.59
CA LEU A 121 -30.50 7.79 -7.13
C LEU A 121 -29.94 6.42 -7.49
N THR A 122 -29.11 6.39 -8.53
CA THR A 122 -28.49 5.17 -9.06
C THR A 122 -27.04 5.07 -8.61
N ALA A 123 -26.67 3.96 -7.98
CA ALA A 123 -25.29 3.69 -7.56
C ALA A 123 -24.34 3.67 -8.78
N GLY A 124 -23.18 4.25 -8.62
CA GLY A 124 -22.19 4.41 -9.68
C GLY A 124 -22.46 5.60 -10.60
N GLU A 125 -23.71 5.94 -10.88
CA GLU A 125 -24.09 7.06 -11.76
C GLU A 125 -24.38 8.35 -10.99
N ASP A 126 -25.12 8.24 -9.90
CA ASP A 126 -25.61 9.36 -9.09
C ASP A 126 -24.87 9.51 -7.77
N TYR A 127 -24.37 8.42 -7.25
CA TYR A 127 -23.58 8.36 -6.01
C TYR A 127 -22.63 7.17 -6.01
N ILE A 128 -21.56 7.34 -5.22
CA ILE A 128 -20.68 6.28 -4.75
C ILE A 128 -20.62 6.34 -3.22
N TYR A 129 -20.12 5.29 -2.59
CA TYR A 129 -20.02 5.20 -1.13
C TYR A 129 -18.74 4.49 -0.69
N ALA A 130 -18.24 4.81 0.49
CA ALA A 130 -17.18 4.01 1.11
C ALA A 130 -17.80 2.69 1.61
N PRO A 131 -17.18 1.54 1.33
CA PRO A 131 -17.59 0.28 1.93
C PRO A 131 -17.54 0.38 3.46
N ALA A 132 -18.59 -0.10 4.13
CA ALA A 132 -18.74 0.10 5.55
C ALA A 132 -18.86 -1.23 6.31
N PHE A 133 -18.29 -1.27 7.50
CA PHE A 133 -18.45 -2.38 8.47
C PHE A 133 -19.80 -2.35 9.18
N GLN A 134 -20.49 -1.23 9.14
CA GLN A 134 -21.80 -1.05 9.75
C GLN A 134 -22.92 -0.88 8.73
N SER A 135 -24.15 -1.26 9.12
CA SER A 135 -25.34 -1.02 8.32
C SER A 135 -26.07 0.24 8.79
N VAL A 136 -26.67 0.97 7.82
CA VAL A 136 -27.55 2.12 8.11
C VAL A 136 -28.86 1.99 7.33
N ASP A 137 -29.94 2.46 7.94
CA ASP A 137 -31.28 2.57 7.32
C ASP A 137 -31.99 3.78 7.96
N VAL A 138 -31.89 4.93 7.30
CA VAL A 138 -32.31 6.21 7.87
C VAL A 138 -33.03 7.08 6.85
N VAL A 139 -33.91 7.96 7.35
CA VAL A 139 -34.47 9.11 6.62
C VAL A 139 -34.22 10.33 7.50
N LEU A 140 -33.28 11.18 7.12
CA LEU A 140 -32.82 12.28 7.93
C LEU A 140 -32.73 13.59 7.12
N PRO A 141 -32.91 14.77 7.75
CA PRO A 141 -32.54 16.03 7.15
C PRO A 141 -31.03 16.10 6.91
N VAL A 142 -30.61 16.94 5.98
CA VAL A 142 -29.20 17.25 5.72
C VAL A 142 -28.82 18.51 6.50
N SER A 143 -27.63 18.53 7.10
CA SER A 143 -27.17 19.63 7.94
C SER A 143 -25.64 19.79 7.89
N GLU A 144 -25.18 21.02 8.06
CA GLU A 144 -23.76 21.34 8.33
C GLU A 144 -23.45 21.35 9.85
N ASP A 145 -24.43 21.06 10.70
CA ASP A 145 -24.24 20.95 12.15
C ASP A 145 -23.70 19.55 12.50
N LEU A 146 -22.42 19.49 12.83
CA LEU A 146 -21.74 18.25 13.20
C LEU A 146 -22.34 17.62 14.46
N ALA A 147 -22.77 18.43 15.45
CA ALA A 147 -23.37 17.90 16.68
C ALA A 147 -24.71 17.17 16.40
N ALA A 148 -25.51 17.68 15.46
CA ALA A 148 -26.73 17.00 15.03
C ALA A 148 -26.41 15.68 14.28
N ALA A 149 -25.33 15.64 13.49
CA ALA A 149 -24.89 14.43 12.82
C ALA A 149 -24.36 13.37 13.81
N GLU A 150 -23.56 13.75 14.78
CA GLU A 150 -23.07 12.88 15.86
C GLU A 150 -24.21 12.29 16.71
N ALA A 151 -25.27 13.08 16.91
CA ALA A 151 -26.51 12.62 17.54
C ALA A 151 -27.39 11.73 16.64
N ARG A 152 -27.01 11.53 15.38
CA ARG A 152 -27.80 10.85 14.32
C ARG A 152 -29.16 11.51 14.06
N GLU A 153 -29.25 12.83 14.23
CA GLU A 153 -30.44 13.63 13.94
C GLU A 153 -30.40 14.22 12.51
N ALA A 154 -29.23 14.23 11.88
CA ALA A 154 -29.02 14.70 10.53
C ALA A 154 -27.91 13.91 9.80
N VAL A 155 -27.90 14.00 8.46
CA VAL A 155 -26.76 13.61 7.63
C VAL A 155 -25.85 14.83 7.47
N TYR A 156 -24.57 14.68 7.75
CA TYR A 156 -23.60 15.75 7.64
C TYR A 156 -23.23 16.05 6.19
N CYS A 157 -23.27 17.32 5.78
CA CYS A 157 -22.89 17.75 4.43
C CYS A 157 -21.98 19.01 4.44
N GLY A 158 -21.32 19.30 5.56
CA GLY A 158 -20.41 20.43 5.69
C GLY A 158 -19.02 20.17 5.13
N GLU A 159 -18.12 21.12 5.35
CA GLU A 159 -16.71 20.96 5.02
C GLU A 159 -16.12 19.71 5.71
N ASP A 160 -15.11 19.09 5.08
CA ASP A 160 -14.44 17.90 5.61
C ASP A 160 -15.37 16.70 5.93
N ALA A 161 -16.49 16.56 5.24
CA ALA A 161 -17.48 15.50 5.49
C ALA A 161 -16.87 14.10 5.56
N ARG A 162 -15.89 13.80 4.68
CA ARG A 162 -15.15 12.52 4.69
C ARG A 162 -14.36 12.37 5.99
N ARG A 163 -13.60 13.38 6.40
CA ARG A 163 -12.78 13.32 7.61
C ARG A 163 -13.63 13.04 8.85
N TYR A 164 -14.74 13.74 9.02
CA TYR A 164 -15.62 13.52 10.17
C TYR A 164 -16.26 12.14 10.18
N SER A 165 -16.58 11.57 9.02
CA SER A 165 -17.04 10.17 8.97
C SER A 165 -15.94 9.17 9.34
N LEU A 166 -14.68 9.46 9.02
CA LEU A 166 -13.54 8.60 9.40
C LEU A 166 -13.23 8.69 10.92
N GLU A 167 -13.46 9.83 11.53
CA GLU A 167 -13.16 10.08 12.95
C GLU A 167 -14.29 9.66 13.90
N ASN A 168 -15.52 9.41 13.40
CA ASN A 168 -16.69 9.16 14.23
C ASN A 168 -17.68 8.17 13.59
N GLU A 169 -17.78 6.98 14.18
CA GLU A 169 -18.70 5.90 13.74
C GLU A 169 -20.18 6.30 13.72
N SER A 170 -20.59 7.33 14.47
CA SER A 170 -21.97 7.80 14.49
C SER A 170 -22.33 8.67 13.30
N VAL A 171 -21.35 9.25 12.60
CA VAL A 171 -21.57 10.22 11.53
C VAL A 171 -21.94 9.50 10.22
N ILE A 172 -23.05 9.94 9.61
CA ILE A 172 -23.38 9.64 8.22
C ILE A 172 -23.12 10.94 7.45
N ALA A 173 -22.21 10.88 6.47
CA ALA A 173 -21.77 12.06 5.75
C ALA A 173 -21.96 11.98 4.25
N ILE A 174 -22.20 13.12 3.63
CA ILE A 174 -22.32 13.29 2.18
C ILE A 174 -21.43 14.44 1.72
N ASP A 175 -20.69 14.25 0.65
CA ASP A 175 -20.12 15.33 -0.15
C ASP A 175 -20.54 15.23 -1.62
N PHE A 176 -19.99 16.09 -2.48
CA PHE A 176 -20.38 16.21 -3.88
C PHE A 176 -19.17 16.32 -4.78
N ALA A 177 -19.25 15.63 -5.94
CA ALA A 177 -18.20 15.69 -6.96
C ALA A 177 -18.72 15.36 -8.36
N ASP A 178 -17.87 15.62 -9.36
CA ASP A 178 -18.01 15.06 -10.71
C ASP A 178 -17.58 13.59 -10.68
N LEU A 179 -18.54 12.67 -10.57
CA LEU A 179 -18.26 11.25 -10.37
C LEU A 179 -17.52 10.57 -11.53
N GLU A 180 -17.50 11.18 -12.72
CA GLU A 180 -16.72 10.62 -13.84
C GLU A 180 -15.21 10.79 -13.65
N LYS A 181 -14.82 11.80 -12.86
CA LYS A 181 -13.42 12.13 -12.55
C LYS A 181 -13.04 11.86 -11.09
N THR A 182 -13.95 11.24 -10.37
CA THR A 182 -13.77 11.03 -8.95
C THR A 182 -13.10 9.69 -8.70
N ILE A 183 -12.07 9.73 -7.86
CA ILE A 183 -11.43 8.54 -7.32
C ILE A 183 -12.46 7.69 -6.58
N THR A 184 -12.42 6.37 -6.79
CA THR A 184 -13.23 5.40 -6.05
C THR A 184 -13.08 5.56 -4.54
N LEU A 185 -14.04 5.05 -3.80
CA LEU A 185 -14.01 4.99 -2.34
C LEU A 185 -13.81 3.56 -1.81
N ASN A 186 -13.54 2.62 -2.72
CA ASN A 186 -13.43 1.19 -2.37
C ASN A 186 -12.08 0.80 -1.76
N ASN A 187 -11.09 1.66 -1.87
CA ASN A 187 -9.69 1.31 -1.62
C ASN A 187 -9.30 1.26 -0.14
N ALA A 188 -10.15 1.62 0.80
CA ALA A 188 -9.88 1.45 2.23
C ALA A 188 -11.16 1.49 3.06
N PRO A 189 -11.85 0.38 3.24
CA PRO A 189 -12.80 0.28 4.32
C PRO A 189 -12.04 0.33 5.65
N ILE A 190 -12.40 1.25 6.53
CA ILE A 190 -11.75 1.41 7.83
C ILE A 190 -12.76 1.01 8.91
N GLN A 191 -12.32 0.17 9.86
CA GLN A 191 -13.14 -0.20 11.01
C GLN A 191 -13.43 1.02 11.90
N ASP A 192 -14.50 0.95 12.67
CA ASP A 192 -14.91 1.98 13.65
C ASP A 192 -15.11 3.37 13.06
N THR A 193 -15.44 3.45 11.76
CA THR A 193 -15.75 4.69 11.06
C THR A 193 -17.25 4.84 10.80
N GLY A 194 -17.66 6.06 10.50
CA GLY A 194 -19.01 6.40 10.04
C GLY A 194 -19.26 5.96 8.61
N VAL A 195 -20.40 6.37 8.07
CA VAL A 195 -20.80 6.02 6.71
C VAL A 195 -20.68 7.25 5.81
N TYR A 196 -20.04 7.07 4.67
CA TYR A 196 -19.73 8.17 3.77
C TYR A 196 -20.21 7.89 2.34
N PHE A 197 -20.91 8.90 1.79
CA PHE A 197 -21.39 8.91 0.42
C PHE A 197 -20.86 10.12 -0.33
N ARG A 198 -20.57 9.94 -1.58
CA ARG A 198 -20.26 11.02 -2.51
C ARG A 198 -21.31 11.05 -3.62
N LEU A 199 -22.05 12.16 -3.71
CA LEU A 199 -23.10 12.36 -4.68
C LEU A 199 -22.61 13.19 -5.86
N SER A 200 -23.22 12.98 -7.03
CA SER A 200 -22.99 13.84 -8.19
C SER A 200 -23.38 15.29 -7.88
N ASP A 201 -22.51 16.25 -8.26
CA ASP A 201 -22.73 17.70 -8.10
C ASP A 201 -24.10 18.19 -8.56
N ARG A 202 -24.74 17.50 -9.49
CA ARG A 202 -26.09 17.84 -9.99
C ARG A 202 -27.18 17.82 -8.91
N PHE A 203 -26.93 17.15 -7.78
CA PHE A 203 -27.90 17.07 -6.68
C PHE A 203 -27.65 18.09 -5.55
N ARG A 204 -26.54 18.82 -5.59
CA ARG A 204 -26.17 19.81 -4.55
C ARG A 204 -27.31 20.78 -4.25
N SER A 205 -27.85 21.45 -5.29
CA SER A 205 -28.93 22.44 -5.10
C SER A 205 -30.24 21.84 -4.58
N ALA A 206 -30.48 20.54 -4.80
CA ALA A 206 -31.66 19.86 -4.26
C ALA A 206 -31.50 19.59 -2.76
N LEU A 207 -30.28 19.27 -2.30
CA LEU A 207 -29.95 19.02 -0.90
C LEU A 207 -29.84 20.30 -0.07
N GLU A 208 -29.43 21.41 -0.68
CA GLU A 208 -29.39 22.74 -0.03
C GLU A 208 -30.79 23.35 0.20
N GLN A 209 -31.84 22.80 -0.42
CA GLN A 209 -33.20 23.29 -0.22
C GLN A 209 -33.67 22.95 1.20
N GLU A 210 -34.06 23.96 1.99
CA GLU A 210 -34.56 23.79 3.37
C GLU A 210 -35.73 22.79 3.43
N GLY A 211 -35.63 21.82 4.33
CA GLY A 211 -36.62 20.77 4.53
C GLY A 211 -36.45 19.55 3.62
N THR A 212 -35.41 19.50 2.78
CA THR A 212 -35.03 18.28 2.07
C THR A 212 -34.52 17.23 3.06
N GLN A 213 -34.94 15.98 2.86
CA GLN A 213 -34.44 14.82 3.57
C GLN A 213 -33.73 13.89 2.59
N VAL A 214 -32.80 13.12 3.10
CA VAL A 214 -32.16 12.02 2.38
C VAL A 214 -32.54 10.70 3.05
N GLU A 215 -32.94 9.75 2.24
CA GLU A 215 -33.09 8.36 2.63
C GLU A 215 -31.82 7.63 2.22
N ILE A 216 -31.17 6.99 3.18
CA ILE A 216 -29.96 6.21 2.98
C ILE A 216 -30.18 4.83 3.59
N LYS A 217 -29.98 3.80 2.77
CA LYS A 217 -29.85 2.42 3.22
C LYS A 217 -28.54 1.86 2.69
N LEU A 218 -27.72 1.32 3.57
CA LEU A 218 -26.51 0.58 3.24
C LEU A 218 -26.41 -0.58 4.22
N ASN A 219 -26.30 -1.80 3.74
CA ASN A 219 -25.87 -2.90 4.61
C ASN A 219 -24.34 -2.94 4.72
N ALA A 220 -23.84 -3.53 5.80
CA ALA A 220 -22.42 -3.78 5.95
C ALA A 220 -21.92 -4.57 4.73
N CYS A 221 -20.88 -4.04 4.08
CA CYS A 221 -20.26 -4.61 2.88
C CYS A 221 -18.74 -4.66 2.96
N ALA A 222 -18.18 -4.36 4.14
CA ALA A 222 -16.80 -4.59 4.50
C ALA A 222 -16.73 -5.55 5.69
N GLU A 223 -15.72 -6.41 5.69
CA GLU A 223 -15.46 -7.37 6.77
C GLU A 223 -13.97 -7.69 6.86
N LEU A 224 -13.49 -8.10 8.03
CA LEU A 224 -12.18 -8.72 8.15
C LEU A 224 -12.25 -10.17 7.69
N GLY A 225 -11.30 -10.60 6.87
CA GLY A 225 -11.30 -11.97 6.36
C GLY A 225 -10.05 -12.31 5.58
N ASP A 226 -10.05 -13.51 5.00
CA ASP A 226 -8.91 -14.02 4.24
C ASP A 226 -8.88 -13.42 2.83
N ALA A 227 -7.80 -12.70 2.53
CA ALA A 227 -7.37 -12.35 1.19
C ALA A 227 -6.20 -13.25 0.77
N TYR A 228 -5.81 -13.21 -0.51
CA TYR A 228 -4.79 -14.13 -1.03
C TYR A 228 -3.83 -13.41 -1.98
N ASN A 229 -2.53 -13.46 -1.70
CA ASN A 229 -1.53 -13.32 -2.75
C ASN A 229 -1.50 -14.57 -3.60
N VAL A 230 -1.05 -14.46 -4.84
CA VAL A 230 -0.86 -15.63 -5.71
C VAL A 230 0.62 -15.76 -6.02
N ALA A 231 1.27 -16.82 -5.54
CA ALA A 231 2.70 -16.98 -5.70
C ALA A 231 3.11 -18.35 -6.23
N ALA A 232 4.11 -18.33 -7.10
CA ALA A 232 4.71 -19.52 -7.69
C ALA A 232 6.22 -19.39 -7.78
N VAL A 233 6.92 -20.52 -7.82
CA VAL A 233 8.37 -20.55 -7.91
C VAL A 233 8.86 -21.41 -9.06
N ARG A 234 9.79 -20.87 -9.82
CA ARG A 234 10.67 -21.60 -10.73
C ARG A 234 11.98 -21.90 -9.99
N ARG A 235 12.17 -23.14 -9.58
CA ARG A 235 13.35 -23.53 -8.82
C ARG A 235 14.63 -23.35 -9.61
N GLY A 236 15.59 -22.73 -8.95
CA GLY A 236 16.96 -22.59 -9.45
C GLY A 236 17.84 -23.78 -9.08
N THR A 237 19.10 -23.71 -9.49
CA THR A 237 20.08 -24.78 -9.21
C THR A 237 20.74 -24.64 -7.84
N SER A 238 20.78 -23.43 -7.25
CA SER A 238 21.41 -23.19 -5.93
C SER A 238 20.41 -23.20 -4.78
N GLY A 239 19.19 -22.72 -4.98
CA GLY A 239 18.13 -22.65 -3.96
C GLY A 239 18.44 -21.74 -2.75
N LYS A 240 19.49 -20.90 -2.82
CA LYS A 240 19.95 -20.04 -1.72
C LYS A 240 19.39 -18.63 -1.82
N ASN A 241 19.28 -18.12 -3.01
CA ASN A 241 18.86 -16.78 -3.32
C ASN A 241 17.60 -16.82 -4.18
N ALA A 242 16.79 -15.78 -4.10
CA ALA A 242 15.63 -15.60 -4.95
C ALA A 242 15.66 -14.26 -5.67
N VAL A 243 15.10 -14.25 -6.88
CA VAL A 243 14.61 -13.04 -7.53
C VAL A 243 13.08 -13.10 -7.55
N VAL A 244 12.45 -12.13 -6.96
CA VAL A 244 10.98 -11.98 -6.89
C VAL A 244 10.55 -11.01 -7.97
N ILE A 245 9.58 -11.40 -8.79
CA ILE A 245 8.94 -10.54 -9.79
C ILE A 245 7.50 -10.37 -9.33
N GLY A 246 7.15 -9.15 -8.92
CA GLY A 246 5.87 -8.82 -8.32
C GLY A 246 5.08 -7.80 -9.11
N ALA A 247 3.77 -7.77 -8.90
CA ALA A 247 2.84 -6.73 -9.27
C ALA A 247 1.54 -6.96 -8.52
N HIS A 248 0.83 -5.92 -8.08
CA HIS A 248 -0.48 -6.16 -7.49
C HIS A 248 -1.54 -6.39 -8.57
N PHE A 249 -2.54 -7.23 -8.25
CA PHE A 249 -3.61 -7.58 -9.18
C PHE A 249 -4.99 -7.08 -8.72
N ASP A 250 -5.10 -6.58 -7.52
CA ASP A 250 -6.31 -5.90 -7.06
C ASP A 250 -6.51 -4.57 -7.78
N GLY A 251 -7.60 -3.91 -7.51
CA GLY A 251 -7.96 -2.64 -8.12
C GLY A 251 -9.25 -2.10 -7.52
N SER A 252 -9.83 -1.11 -8.15
CA SER A 252 -10.81 -0.18 -7.59
C SER A 252 -12.27 -0.69 -7.51
N GLY A 253 -12.61 -1.87 -8.04
CA GLY A 253 -13.94 -2.46 -7.89
C GLY A 253 -15.07 -1.84 -8.70
N PHE A 254 -16.29 -1.78 -8.15
CA PHE A 254 -17.50 -1.34 -8.87
C PHE A 254 -18.56 -0.73 -7.93
N TYR A 255 -19.53 -0.02 -8.52
CA TYR A 255 -20.75 0.42 -7.85
C TYR A 255 -21.96 0.19 -8.77
N GLY A 256 -22.90 -0.62 -8.36
CA GLY A 256 -24.01 -1.02 -9.23
C GLY A 256 -23.51 -1.65 -10.54
N ASP A 257 -23.88 -1.07 -11.67
CA ASP A 257 -23.44 -1.54 -13.00
C ASP A 257 -22.16 -0.83 -13.50
N VAL A 258 -21.59 0.10 -12.72
CA VAL A 258 -20.40 0.88 -13.08
C VAL A 258 -19.17 0.28 -12.42
N TYR A 259 -18.23 -0.23 -13.21
CA TYR A 259 -16.98 -0.76 -12.73
C TYR A 259 -15.79 0.15 -13.09
N TYR A 260 -14.72 0.01 -12.32
CA TYR A 260 -13.45 0.73 -12.47
C TYR A 260 -12.43 -0.27 -13.03
N PRO A 261 -11.97 -0.10 -14.28
CA PRO A 261 -11.17 -1.14 -14.93
C PRO A 261 -9.80 -1.37 -14.31
N SER A 262 -9.21 -0.33 -13.69
CA SER A 262 -7.85 -0.39 -13.09
C SER A 262 -6.86 -0.99 -14.08
N ALA A 263 -6.77 -0.34 -15.26
CA ALA A 263 -5.98 -0.87 -16.36
C ALA A 263 -4.51 -0.51 -16.23
N TYR A 264 -4.24 0.76 -15.96
CA TYR A 264 -2.90 1.27 -15.70
C TYR A 264 -2.47 0.86 -14.30
N ASP A 265 -3.34 1.06 -13.32
CA ASP A 265 -3.14 0.74 -11.93
C ASP A 265 -4.06 -0.43 -11.48
N ASN A 266 -3.58 -1.71 -11.43
CA ASN A 266 -2.30 -2.17 -11.96
C ASN A 266 -2.50 -3.43 -12.85
N GLY A 267 -3.50 -3.38 -13.73
CA GLY A 267 -3.65 -4.38 -14.79
C GLY A 267 -2.42 -4.44 -15.70
N SER A 268 -1.72 -3.32 -15.84
CA SER A 268 -0.51 -3.16 -16.63
C SER A 268 0.66 -3.95 -16.07
N GLY A 269 1.03 -3.71 -14.81
CA GLY A 269 2.12 -4.41 -14.12
C GLY A 269 1.83 -5.90 -13.96
N THR A 270 0.58 -6.26 -13.57
CA THR A 270 0.15 -7.66 -13.55
C THR A 270 0.33 -8.34 -14.91
N THR A 271 -0.05 -7.67 -16.01
CA THR A 271 0.18 -8.18 -17.37
C THR A 271 1.66 -8.40 -17.63
N ALA A 272 2.52 -7.39 -17.36
CA ALA A 272 3.96 -7.51 -17.61
C ALA A 272 4.61 -8.62 -16.77
N MET A 273 4.25 -8.76 -15.51
CA MET A 273 4.71 -9.82 -14.60
C MET A 273 4.32 -11.21 -15.14
N LEU A 274 3.07 -11.42 -15.52
CA LEU A 274 2.59 -12.71 -16.04
C LEU A 274 3.20 -13.06 -17.40
N LEU A 275 3.43 -12.09 -18.28
CA LEU A 275 4.18 -12.29 -19.53
C LEU A 275 5.65 -12.66 -19.24
N THR A 276 6.27 -12.04 -18.24
CA THR A 276 7.63 -12.41 -17.80
C THR A 276 7.67 -13.87 -17.34
N ALA A 277 6.67 -14.31 -16.57
CA ALA A 277 6.56 -15.72 -16.18
C ALA A 277 6.48 -16.65 -17.40
N CYS A 278 5.69 -16.28 -18.42
CA CYS A 278 5.61 -17.07 -19.65
C CYS A 278 6.93 -17.11 -20.44
N LEU A 279 7.67 -16.00 -20.49
CA LEU A 279 8.96 -15.91 -21.17
C LEU A 279 10.05 -16.76 -20.48
N LEU A 280 9.96 -16.91 -19.16
CA LEU A 280 10.91 -17.67 -18.34
C LEU A 280 10.57 -19.16 -18.20
N ARG A 281 9.48 -19.65 -18.77
CA ARG A 281 9.00 -21.03 -18.60
C ARG A 281 10.05 -22.12 -18.90
N ASP A 282 10.91 -21.88 -19.88
CA ASP A 282 11.95 -22.85 -20.33
C ASP A 282 13.35 -22.51 -19.77
N VAL A 283 13.48 -21.52 -18.89
CA VAL A 283 14.74 -21.08 -18.31
C VAL A 283 15.11 -21.96 -17.12
N ALA A 284 16.38 -22.33 -17.02
CA ALA A 284 16.96 -22.97 -15.84
C ALA A 284 17.81 -21.92 -15.09
N PRO A 285 17.25 -21.18 -14.14
CA PRO A 285 17.96 -20.13 -13.44
C PRO A 285 18.95 -20.70 -12.41
N GLU A 286 19.89 -19.89 -11.96
CA GLU A 286 20.76 -20.24 -10.84
C GLU A 286 20.03 -20.05 -9.51
N SER A 287 19.45 -18.88 -9.31
CA SER A 287 18.58 -18.57 -8.15
C SER A 287 17.14 -18.98 -8.42
N ASP A 288 16.37 -19.19 -7.38
CA ASP A 288 14.93 -19.37 -7.52
C ASP A 288 14.31 -18.10 -8.11
N VAL A 289 13.38 -18.26 -9.05
CA VAL A 289 12.57 -17.14 -9.57
C VAL A 289 11.17 -17.28 -9.00
N VAL A 290 10.78 -16.33 -8.17
CA VAL A 290 9.46 -16.28 -7.53
C VAL A 290 8.61 -15.24 -8.25
N PHE A 291 7.43 -15.64 -8.67
CA PHE A 291 6.40 -14.73 -9.19
C PHE A 291 5.35 -14.54 -8.13
N VAL A 292 4.97 -13.30 -7.90
CA VAL A 292 3.90 -12.98 -6.95
C VAL A 292 2.97 -11.93 -7.52
N ALA A 293 1.69 -12.26 -7.57
CA ALA A 293 0.63 -11.27 -7.74
C ALA A 293 0.18 -10.87 -6.33
N PHE A 294 0.53 -9.64 -5.93
CA PHE A 294 0.14 -9.08 -4.65
C PHE A 294 -1.34 -8.72 -4.66
N ASN A 295 -1.97 -8.73 -3.49
CA ASN A 295 -3.36 -8.33 -3.32
C ASN A 295 -3.45 -7.32 -2.18
N GLY A 296 -4.42 -6.41 -2.24
CA GLY A 296 -4.59 -5.40 -1.19
C GLY A 296 -3.50 -4.31 -1.18
N GLU A 297 -2.89 -4.03 -2.33
CA GLU A 297 -2.04 -2.85 -2.51
C GLU A 297 -2.86 -1.60 -2.28
N GLU A 298 -3.98 -1.48 -2.98
CA GLU A 298 -4.95 -0.40 -2.97
C GLU A 298 -5.59 -0.14 -1.58
N SER A 299 -5.58 -1.14 -0.70
CA SER A 299 -6.05 -1.02 0.69
C SER A 299 -4.93 -0.83 1.71
N GLY A 300 -3.70 -0.60 1.26
CA GLY A 300 -2.56 -0.26 2.11
C GLY A 300 -1.49 -1.34 2.19
N LEU A 301 -1.19 -2.00 1.07
CA LEU A 301 -0.08 -2.95 0.91
C LEU A 301 -0.24 -4.26 1.74
N GLY A 302 -1.49 -4.67 2.06
CA GLY A 302 -1.73 -5.81 2.97
C GLY A 302 -1.01 -7.08 2.53
N GLY A 303 -1.11 -7.43 1.24
CA GLY A 303 -0.51 -8.63 0.69
C GLY A 303 1.01 -8.62 0.67
N SER A 304 1.64 -7.54 0.26
CA SER A 304 3.11 -7.45 0.24
C SER A 304 3.70 -7.37 1.63
N LYS A 305 3.05 -6.71 2.59
CA LYS A 305 3.44 -6.70 4.01
C LYS A 305 3.43 -8.10 4.61
N ALA A 306 2.47 -8.93 4.25
CA ALA A 306 2.43 -10.32 4.67
C ALA A 306 3.50 -11.18 3.97
N PHE A 307 3.76 -10.91 2.69
CA PHE A 307 4.66 -11.70 1.86
C PHE A 307 6.15 -11.42 2.13
N ALA A 308 6.53 -10.15 2.31
CA ALA A 308 7.92 -9.73 2.37
C ALA A 308 8.73 -10.41 3.51
N PRO A 309 8.28 -10.45 4.77
CA PRO A 309 9.02 -11.14 5.82
C PRO A 309 9.10 -12.65 5.57
N MET A 310 8.02 -13.26 5.07
CA MET A 310 7.98 -14.70 4.78
C MET A 310 9.03 -15.09 3.74
N ILE A 311 9.08 -14.40 2.60
CA ILE A 311 10.03 -14.74 1.54
C ILE A 311 11.48 -14.47 1.95
N CYS A 312 11.72 -13.43 2.72
CA CYS A 312 13.06 -13.08 3.20
C CYS A 312 13.58 -14.05 4.27
N GLU A 313 12.71 -14.74 5.01
CA GLU A 313 13.11 -15.84 5.90
C GLU A 313 13.52 -17.10 5.13
N MET A 314 13.02 -17.29 3.88
CA MET A 314 13.28 -18.50 3.10
C MET A 314 14.64 -18.48 2.37
N TYR A 315 15.23 -17.30 2.13
CA TYR A 315 16.41 -17.13 1.28
C TYR A 315 17.51 -16.30 1.94
N GLU A 316 18.77 -16.55 1.52
CA GLU A 316 19.93 -15.79 2.00
C GLU A 316 19.96 -14.36 1.41
N SER A 317 19.42 -14.16 0.21
CA SER A 317 19.27 -12.86 -0.46
C SER A 317 18.04 -12.89 -1.36
N VAL A 318 17.29 -11.79 -1.36
CA VAL A 318 16.05 -11.61 -2.13
C VAL A 318 16.14 -10.32 -2.93
N ALA A 319 16.26 -10.43 -4.25
CA ALA A 319 16.14 -9.30 -5.17
C ALA A 319 14.69 -9.20 -5.62
N VAL A 320 14.07 -8.03 -5.47
CA VAL A 320 12.65 -7.82 -5.81
C VAL A 320 12.54 -6.82 -6.95
N VAL A 321 11.78 -7.17 -7.97
CA VAL A 321 11.35 -6.27 -9.04
C VAL A 321 9.83 -6.21 -9.02
N ASN A 322 9.30 -5.16 -8.46
CA ASN A 322 7.88 -4.83 -8.53
C ASN A 322 7.61 -4.09 -9.85
N ILE A 323 6.46 -4.31 -10.45
CA ILE A 323 6.04 -3.62 -11.67
C ILE A 323 4.70 -2.99 -11.38
N ASP A 324 4.72 -1.68 -11.26
CA ASP A 324 3.52 -0.91 -10.95
C ASP A 324 3.43 0.30 -11.84
N CYS A 325 2.25 0.46 -12.47
CA CYS A 325 1.98 1.58 -13.34
C CYS A 325 2.96 1.71 -14.52
N ALA A 326 3.06 0.67 -15.37
CA ALA A 326 3.96 0.65 -16.53
C ALA A 326 3.19 0.45 -17.84
N GLY A 327 3.67 1.09 -18.92
CA GLY A 327 3.15 0.91 -20.28
C GLY A 327 2.17 1.96 -20.75
N LEU A 328 2.06 3.11 -20.09
CA LEU A 328 1.25 4.25 -20.53
C LEU A 328 1.72 4.74 -21.89
N ALA A 329 0.81 4.88 -22.86
CA ALA A 329 1.14 5.28 -24.23
C ALA A 329 1.74 6.71 -24.32
N SER A 330 1.40 7.57 -23.37
CA SER A 330 1.91 8.94 -23.28
C SER A 330 3.21 9.09 -22.49
N SER A 331 3.70 8.03 -21.84
CA SER A 331 4.92 8.07 -21.04
C SER A 331 6.16 8.32 -21.90
N ASP A 332 7.11 9.07 -21.37
CA ASP A 332 8.41 9.35 -22.00
C ASP A 332 9.46 8.26 -21.75
N GLY A 333 9.25 7.38 -20.75
CA GLY A 333 10.19 6.35 -20.38
C GLY A 333 9.77 5.61 -19.11
N LEU A 334 10.75 4.99 -18.45
CA LEU A 334 10.55 4.27 -17.20
C LEU A 334 11.40 4.89 -16.10
N TYR A 335 10.95 4.83 -14.86
CA TYR A 335 11.76 5.14 -13.69
C TYR A 335 11.93 3.91 -12.82
N PHE A 336 12.91 3.96 -11.91
CA PHE A 336 13.07 3.04 -10.79
C PHE A 336 12.98 3.80 -9.49
N SER A 337 12.26 3.24 -8.52
CA SER A 337 12.33 3.65 -7.12
C SER A 337 12.75 2.48 -6.24
N GLY A 338 13.33 2.74 -5.08
CA GLY A 338 13.78 1.69 -4.15
C GLY A 338 15.30 1.45 -4.14
N SER A 339 15.73 0.19 -4.00
CA SER A 339 17.14 -0.16 -3.81
C SER A 339 18.03 0.17 -5.01
N LYS A 340 18.90 1.17 -4.85
CA LYS A 340 19.84 1.64 -5.89
C LYS A 340 20.83 0.58 -6.34
N THR A 341 21.07 -0.44 -5.52
CA THR A 341 21.94 -1.58 -5.86
C THR A 341 21.47 -2.30 -7.14
N GLN A 342 20.15 -2.31 -7.41
CA GLN A 342 19.59 -2.94 -8.60
C GLN A 342 19.52 -2.01 -9.82
N PHE A 343 19.63 -0.69 -9.66
CA PHE A 343 19.46 0.27 -10.77
C PHE A 343 20.47 0.05 -11.89
N GLY A 344 21.75 -0.17 -11.56
CA GLY A 344 22.80 -0.38 -12.54
C GLY A 344 22.58 -1.61 -13.44
N PRO A 345 22.27 -2.79 -12.91
CA PRO A 345 21.88 -3.96 -13.70
C PRO A 345 20.62 -3.76 -14.54
N LEU A 346 19.54 -3.21 -13.95
CA LEU A 346 18.27 -2.98 -14.64
C LEU A 346 18.38 -1.95 -15.76
N SER A 347 19.08 -0.85 -15.54
CA SER A 347 19.26 0.23 -16.52
C SER A 347 19.98 -0.20 -17.80
N LYS A 348 20.75 -1.29 -17.75
CA LYS A 348 21.39 -1.86 -18.94
C LYS A 348 20.40 -2.53 -19.89
N LEU A 349 19.22 -2.85 -19.41
CA LEU A 349 18.24 -3.70 -20.09
C LEU A 349 16.95 -2.96 -20.44
N LEU A 350 16.67 -1.85 -19.76
CA LEU A 350 15.53 -0.98 -20.00
C LEU A 350 15.97 0.25 -20.81
N GLU A 351 15.31 0.50 -21.93
CA GLU A 351 15.55 1.71 -22.72
C GLU A 351 14.83 2.90 -22.09
N ASN A 352 15.44 4.09 -22.17
CA ASN A 352 14.86 5.36 -21.72
C ASN A 352 14.45 5.38 -20.24
N TYR A 353 15.33 4.92 -19.37
CA TYR A 353 15.07 4.97 -17.94
C TYR A 353 15.67 6.22 -17.31
N THR A 354 15.00 6.74 -16.28
CA THR A 354 15.48 7.85 -15.46
C THR A 354 15.60 7.33 -14.01
N PRO A 355 16.77 7.38 -13.38
CA PRO A 355 16.88 7.02 -11.96
C PRO A 355 16.25 8.12 -11.11
N ASP A 356 15.59 7.74 -10.05
CA ASP A 356 15.07 8.61 -8.98
C ASP A 356 14.10 9.71 -9.43
N ALA A 357 13.28 9.47 -10.46
CA ALA A 357 12.42 10.52 -10.97
C ALA A 357 11.22 10.85 -10.09
N GLU A 358 10.68 9.86 -9.35
CA GLU A 358 9.51 10.04 -8.49
C GLU A 358 9.51 8.91 -7.43
N GLU A 359 9.28 9.25 -6.17
CA GLU A 359 9.03 8.25 -5.13
C GLU A 359 7.56 7.84 -5.24
N GLU A 360 7.29 6.60 -5.60
CA GLU A 360 5.96 6.04 -5.57
C GLU A 360 5.81 5.05 -4.43
N THR A 361 4.67 5.12 -3.77
CA THR A 361 4.24 4.12 -2.78
C THR A 361 3.70 2.92 -3.51
N SER A 362 4.34 1.75 -3.35
CA SER A 362 3.87 0.48 -3.90
C SER A 362 4.46 -0.70 -3.13
N ASP A 363 4.13 -1.93 -3.52
CA ASP A 363 4.48 -3.19 -2.84
C ASP A 363 5.97 -3.38 -2.54
N HIS A 364 6.88 -2.77 -3.32
CA HIS A 364 8.32 -2.83 -3.07
C HIS A 364 8.70 -2.26 -1.70
N LEU A 365 7.94 -1.29 -1.18
CA LEU A 365 8.19 -0.67 0.12
C LEU A 365 8.02 -1.64 1.29
N SER A 366 7.20 -2.68 1.13
CA SER A 366 7.04 -3.73 2.16
C SER A 366 8.33 -4.52 2.43
N PHE A 367 9.33 -4.39 1.56
CA PHE A 367 10.65 -5.02 1.71
C PHE A 367 11.70 -4.10 2.34
N ASP A 368 11.36 -2.83 2.53
CA ASP A 368 12.26 -1.86 3.14
C ASP A 368 12.62 -2.27 4.58
N GLY A 369 13.86 -1.99 4.96
CA GLY A 369 14.36 -2.38 6.28
C GLY A 369 14.66 -3.88 6.46
N ILE A 370 14.27 -4.78 5.54
CA ILE A 370 14.62 -6.19 5.61
C ILE A 370 16.05 -6.39 5.09
N SER A 371 16.97 -6.80 5.96
CA SER A 371 18.42 -6.78 5.72
C SER A 371 18.93 -7.59 4.53
N ASN A 372 18.20 -8.56 4.02
CA ASN A 372 18.55 -9.40 2.88
C ASN A 372 17.65 -9.18 1.65
N ALA A 373 16.79 -8.16 1.67
CA ALA A 373 15.95 -7.79 0.55
C ALA A 373 16.51 -6.57 -0.21
N TYR A 374 16.38 -6.57 -1.52
CA TYR A 374 16.74 -5.48 -2.42
C TYR A 374 15.55 -5.27 -3.34
N ALA A 375 14.68 -4.33 -3.02
CA ALA A 375 13.44 -4.13 -3.75
C ALA A 375 13.49 -2.87 -4.62
N VAL A 376 12.97 -2.97 -5.83
CA VAL A 376 12.74 -1.82 -6.72
C VAL A 376 11.36 -1.89 -7.32
N ASN A 377 10.78 -0.72 -7.57
CA ASN A 377 9.62 -0.56 -8.44
C ASN A 377 10.04 -0.10 -9.84
N ILE A 378 9.32 -0.55 -10.85
CA ILE A 378 9.40 -0.07 -12.23
C ILE A 378 8.07 0.57 -12.56
N GLY A 379 8.09 1.87 -12.89
CA GLY A 379 6.93 2.64 -13.30
C GLY A 379 7.23 3.56 -14.50
N ASP A 380 6.20 4.25 -15.00
CA ASP A 380 6.29 5.17 -16.15
C ASP A 380 6.66 6.59 -15.73
N THR A 381 7.69 7.19 -16.35
CA THR A 381 8.00 8.60 -16.18
C THR A 381 6.94 9.49 -16.83
N GLY A 382 6.71 10.68 -16.24
CA GLY A 382 5.77 11.66 -16.78
C GLY A 382 4.30 11.27 -16.65
N ALA A 383 3.97 10.32 -15.80
CA ALA A 383 2.61 9.83 -15.57
C ALA A 383 1.82 10.68 -14.56
N MET A 384 2.41 11.69 -13.92
CA MET A 384 1.79 12.47 -12.84
C MET A 384 0.45 13.09 -13.26
N ASP A 385 0.34 13.70 -14.46
CA ASP A 385 -0.93 14.26 -14.94
C ASP A 385 -2.01 13.18 -15.08
N TYR A 386 -1.63 11.96 -15.47
CA TYR A 386 -2.53 10.81 -15.57
C TYR A 386 -2.93 10.32 -14.18
N ALA A 387 -1.99 10.15 -13.29
CA ALA A 387 -2.23 9.72 -11.91
C ALA A 387 -3.21 10.66 -11.19
N LEU A 388 -3.04 11.97 -11.34
CA LEU A 388 -3.90 12.98 -10.73
C LEU A 388 -5.30 13.09 -11.35
N THR A 389 -5.53 12.59 -12.55
CA THR A 389 -6.77 12.84 -13.31
C THR A 389 -7.59 11.59 -13.65
N LEU A 390 -6.95 10.44 -13.83
CA LEU A 390 -7.61 9.25 -14.35
C LEU A 390 -7.38 7.98 -13.49
N MET A 391 -6.26 7.88 -12.78
CA MET A 391 -5.98 6.75 -11.88
C MET A 391 -7.07 6.60 -10.82
N HIS A 392 -7.46 5.39 -10.48
CA HIS A 392 -8.56 5.08 -9.56
C HIS A 392 -9.92 5.66 -9.98
N THR A 393 -10.08 6.06 -11.24
CA THR A 393 -11.36 6.53 -11.79
C THR A 393 -11.89 5.57 -12.87
N ARG A 394 -13.09 5.82 -13.37
CA ARG A 394 -13.65 5.07 -14.51
C ARG A 394 -12.85 5.25 -15.80
N GLY A 395 -11.99 6.27 -15.86
CA GLY A 395 -11.15 6.60 -17.02
C GLY A 395 -9.89 5.78 -17.12
N ASP A 396 -9.53 5.01 -16.09
CA ASP A 396 -8.38 4.11 -16.13
C ASP A 396 -8.70 2.84 -16.93
N THR A 397 -8.60 2.95 -18.25
CA THR A 397 -9.02 1.95 -19.23
C THR A 397 -7.86 1.45 -20.08
N ALA A 398 -7.98 0.26 -20.67
CA ALA A 398 -6.91 -0.38 -21.44
C ALA A 398 -6.46 0.40 -22.69
N ASP A 399 -7.26 1.33 -23.21
CA ASP A 399 -6.95 2.10 -24.40
C ASP A 399 -5.90 3.21 -24.18
N VAL A 400 -5.55 3.52 -22.93
CA VAL A 400 -4.45 4.43 -22.61
C VAL A 400 -3.08 3.76 -22.63
N LEU A 401 -3.03 2.45 -22.71
CA LEU A 401 -1.82 1.63 -22.63
C LEU A 401 -1.30 1.21 -24.01
N ASP A 402 0.02 1.12 -24.12
CA ASP A 402 0.74 0.55 -25.28
C ASP A 402 1.19 -0.89 -24.92
N THR A 403 0.54 -1.86 -25.53
CA THR A 403 0.83 -3.29 -25.30
C THR A 403 2.23 -3.71 -25.76
N GLY A 404 2.82 -3.00 -26.72
CA GLY A 404 4.22 -3.19 -27.12
C GLY A 404 5.18 -2.77 -26.01
N ARG A 405 4.89 -1.68 -25.29
CA ARG A 405 5.65 -1.27 -24.10
C ARG A 405 5.53 -2.29 -22.97
N LEU A 406 4.33 -2.78 -22.67
CA LEU A 406 4.13 -3.83 -21.66
C LEU A 406 4.97 -5.09 -21.99
N LEU A 407 4.95 -5.53 -23.25
CA LEU A 407 5.80 -6.63 -23.70
C LEU A 407 7.30 -6.28 -23.61
N GLY A 408 7.66 -5.02 -23.84
CA GLY A 408 9.02 -4.51 -23.69
C GLY A 408 9.51 -4.63 -22.26
N VAL A 409 8.71 -4.20 -21.28
CA VAL A 409 9.00 -4.35 -19.84
C VAL A 409 9.18 -5.83 -19.49
N ALA A 410 8.24 -6.69 -19.88
CA ALA A 410 8.33 -8.12 -19.61
C ALA A 410 9.61 -8.76 -20.17
N LYS A 411 10.02 -8.41 -21.39
CA LYS A 411 11.27 -8.90 -22.01
C LYS A 411 12.51 -8.36 -21.30
N SER A 412 12.48 -7.14 -20.81
CA SER A 412 13.60 -6.54 -20.08
C SER A 412 13.79 -7.20 -18.72
N VAL A 413 12.70 -7.47 -18.00
CA VAL A 413 12.74 -8.22 -16.74
C VAL A 413 13.17 -9.67 -16.98
N GLU A 414 12.70 -10.34 -18.05
CA GLU A 414 13.21 -11.65 -18.46
C GLU A 414 14.73 -11.63 -18.69
N ALA A 415 15.22 -10.63 -19.42
CA ALA A 415 16.66 -10.48 -19.69
C ALA A 415 17.47 -10.22 -18.41
N TYR A 416 16.92 -9.45 -17.47
CA TYR A 416 17.50 -9.22 -16.14
C TYR A 416 17.66 -10.54 -15.37
N VAL A 417 16.61 -11.35 -15.30
CA VAL A 417 16.66 -12.66 -14.64
C VAL A 417 17.68 -13.58 -15.31
N ARG A 418 17.74 -13.60 -16.64
CA ARG A 418 18.72 -14.42 -17.39
C ARG A 418 20.16 -13.96 -17.20
N ALA A 419 20.39 -12.67 -17.01
CA ALA A 419 21.73 -12.15 -16.75
C ALA A 419 22.25 -12.57 -15.38
N GLY A 420 21.36 -12.78 -14.40
CA GLY A 420 21.73 -13.17 -13.04
C GLY A 420 22.55 -12.10 -12.30
N ASP A 421 22.52 -10.84 -12.75
CA ASP A 421 23.31 -9.73 -12.22
C ASP A 421 22.51 -8.98 -11.14
N PHE A 422 22.04 -9.72 -10.16
CA PHE A 422 21.32 -9.18 -9.00
C PHE A 422 22.01 -9.59 -7.69
N PRO A 423 21.73 -8.89 -6.56
CA PRO A 423 22.37 -9.16 -5.27
C PRO A 423 22.26 -10.63 -4.86
N GLN A 424 23.41 -11.28 -4.64
CA GLN A 424 23.51 -12.70 -4.33
C GLN A 424 23.92 -12.99 -2.88
N THR A 425 24.37 -11.96 -2.18
CA THR A 425 24.83 -12.06 -0.79
C THR A 425 24.40 -10.80 -0.06
N GLN A 426 24.23 -10.90 1.27
CA GLN A 426 24.22 -9.70 2.10
C GLN A 426 25.50 -8.91 1.83
N SER A 427 25.45 -7.93 0.97
CA SER A 427 26.47 -6.88 0.93
C SER A 427 26.25 -6.02 2.19
N GLU A 428 27.33 -5.47 2.72
CA GLU A 428 27.17 -4.35 3.65
C GLU A 428 26.29 -3.32 2.93
N ARG A 429 25.08 -3.12 3.43
CA ARG A 429 24.16 -2.15 2.85
C ARG A 429 24.79 -0.79 3.02
N SER A 430 24.87 -0.04 1.94
CA SER A 430 25.02 1.38 2.05
C SER A 430 23.73 1.95 2.66
N PHE A 431 23.87 3.03 3.38
CA PHE A 431 22.73 3.74 3.95
C PHE A 431 21.71 4.16 2.90
N GLU A 432 22.12 4.36 1.65
CA GLU A 432 21.30 4.61 0.47
C GLU A 432 20.28 3.50 0.14
N ASP A 433 20.42 2.30 0.72
CA ASP A 433 19.46 1.20 0.59
C ASP A 433 18.31 1.26 1.62
N TYR A 434 18.31 2.24 2.54
CA TYR A 434 17.25 2.45 3.54
C TYR A 434 16.33 3.61 3.14
N THR A 435 15.79 3.59 1.94
CA THR A 435 15.09 4.74 1.38
C THR A 435 13.68 4.98 1.85
N MET A 436 13.04 4.08 2.50
CA MET A 436 11.83 4.34 3.31
C MET A 436 11.66 3.26 4.36
N LEU A 437 11.73 3.65 5.62
CA LEU A 437 11.45 2.78 6.74
C LEU A 437 9.95 2.73 6.99
N TYR A 438 9.20 2.04 6.14
CA TYR A 438 7.85 1.65 6.53
C TYR A 438 7.93 0.65 7.69
N SER A 439 7.08 0.86 8.66
CA SER A 439 7.01 0.10 9.89
C SER A 439 6.90 -1.41 9.64
N ILE A 440 8.04 -2.08 9.56
CA ILE A 440 8.06 -3.51 9.83
C ILE A 440 7.99 -3.62 11.35
N PRO A 441 6.90 -4.12 11.93
CA PRO A 441 6.81 -4.23 13.36
C PRO A 441 7.89 -5.20 13.84
N VAL A 442 8.91 -4.67 14.49
CA VAL A 442 9.83 -5.50 15.26
C VAL A 442 9.02 -6.02 16.43
N LYS A 443 8.82 -7.33 16.48
CA LYS A 443 8.16 -7.95 17.61
C LYS A 443 8.94 -7.57 18.85
N LEU A 444 8.33 -6.91 19.85
CA LEU A 444 8.96 -6.72 21.15
C LEU A 444 9.46 -8.05 21.75
N SER A 445 8.82 -9.18 21.38
CA SER A 445 9.31 -10.53 21.68
C SER A 445 10.61 -10.91 20.97
N ALA A 446 11.03 -10.20 19.93
CA ALA A 446 12.34 -10.38 19.28
C ALA A 446 13.40 -9.44 19.87
N TYR A 447 13.03 -8.53 20.78
CA TYR A 447 13.96 -7.68 21.51
C TYR A 447 14.69 -8.52 22.56
N GLU A 448 15.99 -8.75 22.36
CA GLU A 448 16.83 -9.43 23.35
C GLU A 448 16.90 -8.57 24.62
N GLY A 449 16.19 -8.95 25.67
CA GLY A 449 16.25 -8.28 26.97
C GLY A 449 14.93 -7.74 27.50
N ALA A 450 13.83 -7.70 26.73
CA ALA A 450 12.53 -7.38 27.31
C ALA A 450 12.09 -8.47 28.31
N ASP A 451 11.59 -8.04 29.47
CA ASP A 451 11.12 -8.97 30.49
C ASP A 451 9.87 -9.73 29.99
N GLU A 452 9.90 -11.08 30.06
CA GLU A 452 8.75 -11.91 29.70
C GLU A 452 7.47 -11.50 30.45
N ALA A 453 7.61 -11.06 31.70
CA ALA A 453 6.49 -10.58 32.50
C ALA A 453 5.91 -9.25 31.97
N PHE A 454 6.77 -8.34 31.50
CA PHE A 454 6.34 -7.11 30.84
C PHE A 454 5.61 -7.43 29.54
N LEU A 455 6.19 -8.26 28.67
CA LEU A 455 5.56 -8.65 27.41
C LEU A 455 4.20 -9.34 27.62
N ALA A 456 4.11 -10.20 28.63
CA ALA A 456 2.85 -10.88 28.99
C ALA A 456 1.79 -9.94 29.59
N SER A 457 2.19 -8.75 30.08
CA SER A 457 1.27 -7.73 30.61
C SER A 457 0.61 -6.90 29.51
N LEU A 458 1.19 -6.87 28.31
CA LEU A 458 0.72 -6.10 27.17
C LEU A 458 -0.41 -6.88 26.48
N THR A 459 -1.63 -6.73 26.97
CA THR A 459 -2.83 -7.43 26.46
C THR A 459 -3.85 -6.44 25.94
N GLY A 460 -4.53 -6.79 24.84
CA GLY A 460 -5.54 -5.94 24.20
C GLY A 460 -5.04 -5.40 22.85
N GLU A 461 -5.86 -4.60 22.22
CA GLU A 461 -5.56 -3.88 20.96
C GLU A 461 -5.48 -2.38 21.23
N GLY A 462 -4.74 -1.66 20.38
CA GLY A 462 -4.55 -0.23 20.52
C GLY A 462 -3.44 0.14 21.51
N SER A 463 -3.53 1.32 22.13
CA SER A 463 -2.56 1.77 23.14
C SER A 463 -2.67 0.93 24.40
N VAL A 464 -1.76 0.01 24.60
CA VAL A 464 -1.75 -0.94 25.73
C VAL A 464 -0.79 -0.53 26.83
N TYR A 465 0.11 0.41 26.53
CA TYR A 465 1.08 0.92 27.49
C TYR A 465 1.46 2.35 27.12
N ASP A 466 1.46 3.24 28.09
CA ASP A 466 1.86 4.64 27.93
C ASP A 466 2.43 5.15 29.26
N GLN A 467 3.74 5.26 29.34
CA GLN A 467 4.44 5.74 30.54
C GLN A 467 5.67 6.56 30.19
N THR A 468 5.98 7.51 31.07
CA THR A 468 7.20 8.32 30.99
C THR A 468 8.15 7.92 32.12
N PHE A 469 9.41 7.71 31.78
CA PHE A 469 10.50 7.37 32.68
C PHE A 469 11.51 8.52 32.73
N ALA A 470 12.04 8.80 33.90
CA ALA A 470 13.06 9.83 34.05
C ALA A 470 14.45 9.37 33.58
N THR A 471 14.69 8.06 33.52
CA THR A 471 15.99 7.50 33.14
C THR A 471 15.83 6.18 32.36
N ALA A 472 16.86 5.80 31.58
CA ALA A 472 16.94 4.50 30.93
C ALA A 472 16.94 3.34 31.95
N GLU A 473 17.47 3.56 33.16
CA GLU A 473 17.47 2.57 34.24
C GLU A 473 16.05 2.31 34.76
N GLU A 474 15.23 3.34 34.92
CA GLU A 474 13.82 3.20 35.28
C GLU A 474 13.02 2.47 34.22
N LEU A 475 13.22 2.78 32.95
CA LEU A 475 12.64 2.05 31.84
C LEU A 475 13.04 0.58 31.87
N ARG A 476 14.33 0.30 32.02
CA ARG A 476 14.86 -1.06 32.11
C ARG A 476 14.28 -1.85 33.30
N ALA A 477 14.15 -1.20 34.45
CA ALA A 477 13.59 -1.83 35.63
C ALA A 477 12.10 -2.18 35.48
N ALA A 478 11.37 -1.38 34.72
CA ALA A 478 9.93 -1.59 34.47
C ALA A 478 9.62 -2.57 33.35
N THR A 479 10.47 -2.63 32.31
CA THR A 479 10.17 -3.32 31.04
C THR A 479 11.20 -4.37 30.64
N GLY A 480 12.39 -4.38 31.27
CA GLY A 480 13.55 -5.15 30.84
C GLY A 480 14.25 -4.61 29.60
N ILE A 481 13.69 -3.59 28.93
CA ILE A 481 14.23 -3.01 27.71
C ILE A 481 15.52 -2.25 28.07
N ARG A 482 16.61 -2.58 27.34
CA ARG A 482 17.90 -1.91 27.50
C ARG A 482 18.06 -0.87 26.42
N LEU A 483 18.22 0.38 26.83
CA LEU A 483 18.64 1.46 25.95
C LEU A 483 20.11 1.74 26.15
N LEU A 484 20.75 2.28 25.13
CA LEU A 484 22.08 2.85 25.26
C LEU A 484 22.03 4.06 26.20
N ASP A 485 22.95 4.11 27.14
CA ASP A 485 23.16 5.29 27.95
C ASP A 485 23.90 6.36 27.12
N ASN A 486 23.58 7.62 27.36
CA ASN A 486 24.32 8.74 26.81
C ASN A 486 24.73 9.68 27.93
N GLU A 487 26.04 10.03 27.99
CA GLU A 487 26.60 10.87 29.05
C GLU A 487 26.01 12.29 29.08
N TYR A 488 25.36 12.72 28.01
CA TYR A 488 24.69 14.02 27.87
C TYR A 488 23.21 14.01 28.23
N SER A 489 22.67 12.88 28.68
CA SER A 489 21.27 12.83 29.17
C SER A 489 21.05 13.85 30.29
N SER A 490 20.10 14.76 30.11
CA SER A 490 19.80 15.81 31.09
C SER A 490 19.03 15.26 32.28
N SER A 491 19.05 15.98 33.42
CA SER A 491 18.21 15.66 34.59
C SER A 491 16.73 15.77 34.32
N ASP A 492 16.35 16.47 33.26
CA ASP A 492 14.97 16.62 32.77
C ASP A 492 14.67 15.68 31.60
N TYR A 493 15.57 14.71 31.36
CA TYR A 493 15.40 13.69 30.36
C TYR A 493 14.25 12.76 30.74
N GLY A 494 13.21 12.77 29.94
CA GLY A 494 12.06 11.89 30.08
C GLY A 494 11.96 10.95 28.86
N ILE A 495 11.91 9.65 29.11
CA ILE A 495 11.65 8.66 28.06
C ILE A 495 10.17 8.33 28.12
N SER A 496 9.41 8.83 27.17
CA SER A 496 8.02 8.41 27.00
C SER A 496 7.96 7.15 26.16
N LEU A 497 7.53 6.05 26.75
CA LEU A 497 7.31 4.79 26.06
C LEU A 497 5.82 4.58 25.87
N SER A 498 5.38 4.68 24.62
CA SER A 498 4.03 4.33 24.20
C SER A 498 4.11 3.02 23.43
N VAL A 499 3.33 2.03 23.82
CA VAL A 499 3.26 0.74 23.13
C VAL A 499 1.86 0.59 22.55
N TRP A 500 1.82 0.44 21.25
CA TRP A 500 0.61 0.11 20.51
C TRP A 500 0.61 -1.37 20.18
N ALA A 501 -0.42 -2.10 20.59
CA ALA A 501 -0.57 -3.51 20.29
C ALA A 501 -1.54 -3.68 19.13
N GLN A 502 -1.11 -4.44 18.15
CA GLN A 502 -1.92 -4.88 17.02
C GLN A 502 -1.76 -6.39 16.88
N THR A 503 -2.84 -7.09 16.58
CA THR A 503 -2.77 -8.52 16.34
C THR A 503 -2.35 -8.76 14.91
N ASP A 504 -1.23 -9.47 14.71
CA ASP A 504 -0.80 -9.86 13.36
C ASP A 504 -1.70 -10.97 12.78
N GLU A 505 -1.56 -11.23 11.50
CA GLU A 505 -2.33 -12.24 10.75
C GLU A 505 -2.22 -13.66 11.30
N THR A 506 -1.17 -13.94 12.08
CA THR A 506 -0.98 -15.24 12.74
C THR A 506 -1.64 -15.30 14.13
N GLY A 507 -2.36 -14.25 14.53
CA GLY A 507 -2.91 -14.09 15.87
C GLY A 507 -1.84 -13.76 16.92
N LYS A 508 -0.63 -13.35 16.50
CA LYS A 508 0.42 -12.86 17.38
C LYS A 508 0.28 -11.37 17.56
N GLN A 509 0.39 -10.94 18.79
CA GLN A 509 0.33 -9.53 19.13
C GLN A 509 1.61 -8.83 18.67
N MET A 510 1.46 -7.84 17.80
CA MET A 510 2.52 -6.94 17.38
C MET A 510 2.52 -5.71 18.28
N MET A 511 3.69 -5.22 18.65
CA MET A 511 3.83 -4.11 19.56
C MET A 511 4.82 -3.10 19.01
N GLN A 512 4.41 -1.85 19.04
CA GLN A 512 5.19 -0.70 18.59
C GLN A 512 5.57 0.10 19.84
N GLY A 513 6.82 0.51 19.96
CA GLY A 513 7.26 1.34 21.07
C GLY A 513 8.13 2.51 20.61
N ASN A 514 7.79 3.70 21.07
CA ASN A 514 8.54 4.94 20.82
C ASN A 514 8.99 5.56 22.13
N GLY A 515 10.23 6.07 22.17
CA GLY A 515 10.74 6.87 23.28
C GLY A 515 11.25 8.21 22.80
N TYR A 516 11.05 9.25 23.57
CA TYR A 516 11.55 10.60 23.31
C TYR A 516 12.36 11.12 24.49
N GLY A 517 13.46 11.79 24.21
CA GLY A 517 14.28 12.43 25.21
C GLY A 517 15.08 13.60 24.63
N PHE A 518 15.74 14.33 25.51
CA PHE A 518 16.63 15.41 25.13
C PHE A 518 18.02 15.19 25.76
N LEU A 519 19.07 15.52 25.00
CA LEU A 519 20.43 15.56 25.48
C LEU A 519 20.83 17.02 25.67
N THR A 520 21.51 17.33 26.77
CA THR A 520 22.13 18.65 26.98
C THR A 520 23.64 18.51 26.84
N LEU A 521 24.18 19.04 25.77
CA LEU A 521 25.61 18.99 25.50
C LEU A 521 26.41 19.92 26.44
N PRO A 522 27.76 19.76 26.54
CA PRO A 522 28.57 20.55 27.46
C PRO A 522 28.53 22.06 27.25
N ASP A 523 28.16 22.53 26.07
CA ASP A 523 27.99 23.94 25.73
C ASP A 523 26.58 24.47 26.01
N GLY A 524 25.69 23.59 26.49
CA GLY A 524 24.29 23.90 26.78
C GLY A 524 23.33 23.75 25.59
N THR A 525 23.81 23.24 24.46
CA THR A 525 22.97 22.94 23.32
C THR A 525 22.06 21.74 23.63
N GLU A 526 20.77 21.85 23.35
CA GLU A 526 19.81 20.76 23.48
C GLU A 526 19.67 20.06 22.13
N VAL A 527 19.75 18.73 22.13
CA VAL A 527 19.53 17.86 20.97
C VAL A 527 18.35 16.95 21.28
N SER A 528 17.34 16.91 20.43
CA SER A 528 16.25 15.96 20.59
C SER A 528 16.74 14.56 20.24
N GLN A 529 16.28 13.57 21.01
CA GLN A 529 16.53 12.17 20.80
C GLN A 529 15.21 11.44 20.69
N SER A 530 14.97 10.76 19.59
CA SER A 530 13.91 9.78 19.50
C SER A 530 14.49 8.37 19.45
N ILE A 531 13.78 7.44 20.07
CA ILE A 531 14.15 6.03 20.15
C ILE A 531 12.95 5.25 19.67
N THR A 532 13.16 4.45 18.65
CA THR A 532 12.08 3.65 18.07
C THR A 532 12.42 2.17 18.16
N PHE A 533 11.55 1.40 18.79
CA PHE A 533 11.59 -0.05 18.84
C PHE A 533 10.92 -0.69 17.60
N MET A 534 10.59 0.14 16.63
CA MET A 534 10.12 -0.20 15.31
C MET A 534 11.08 0.36 14.27
N LEU A 535 11.43 -0.45 13.31
CA LEU A 535 11.92 0.03 12.04
C LEU A 535 10.70 0.62 11.29
N GLY A 536 10.66 1.93 11.13
CA GLY A 536 9.58 2.52 10.38
C GLY A 536 9.08 3.87 10.89
N THR A 537 9.95 4.74 11.36
CA THR A 537 9.67 6.17 11.35
C THR A 537 10.29 6.75 10.09
N ASP A 538 9.48 7.47 9.36
CA ASP A 538 9.80 8.12 8.10
C ASP A 538 10.65 9.40 8.29
N ILE A 539 11.80 9.25 8.97
CA ILE A 539 12.73 10.37 9.15
C ILE A 539 13.37 10.72 7.82
N ASP A 540 13.47 9.74 6.95
CA ASP A 540 14.09 9.88 5.66
C ASP A 540 13.16 10.59 4.65
N SER A 541 11.85 10.36 4.70
CA SER A 541 10.92 11.01 3.80
C SER A 541 10.81 12.51 4.07
N ASP A 542 10.76 12.93 5.33
CA ASP A 542 10.71 14.36 5.66
C ASP A 542 11.96 15.10 5.19
N ILE A 543 13.13 14.46 5.26
CA ILE A 543 14.40 15.06 4.80
C ILE A 543 14.51 15.01 3.26
N ARG A 544 14.08 13.93 2.64
CA ARG A 544 14.15 13.75 1.18
C ARG A 544 13.01 14.44 0.43
N ASN A 545 11.84 14.58 1.05
CA ASN A 545 10.72 15.35 0.50
C ASN A 545 10.92 16.86 0.56
N MET A 546 12.04 17.34 1.15
CA MET A 546 12.43 18.72 0.95
C MET A 546 12.81 18.91 -0.51
N SER A 547 11.99 19.65 -1.24
CA SER A 547 12.27 19.97 -2.65
C SER A 547 13.65 20.64 -2.79
N GLU A 548 14.35 20.42 -3.91
CA GLU A 548 15.62 21.11 -4.21
C GLU A 548 15.49 22.64 -4.11
N ASP A 549 14.28 23.18 -4.18
CA ASP A 549 14.00 24.62 -3.99
C ASP A 549 13.95 25.03 -2.51
N GLU A 550 13.75 24.09 -1.57
CA GLU A 550 13.63 24.34 -0.13
C GLU A 550 14.92 24.11 0.62
N ALA A 551 15.67 23.08 0.28
CA ALA A 551 16.93 22.74 0.96
C ALA A 551 17.93 22.04 0.05
N ASP A 552 19.23 22.12 0.40
CA ASP A 552 20.29 21.27 -0.12
C ASP A 552 20.66 20.25 0.98
N VAL A 553 20.53 18.97 0.69
CA VAL A 553 20.81 17.88 1.64
C VAL A 553 22.16 17.25 1.35
N GLN A 554 22.99 17.08 2.37
CA GLN A 554 24.28 16.40 2.29
C GLN A 554 24.34 15.27 3.32
N GLU A 555 24.56 14.07 2.85
CA GLU A 555 24.77 12.90 3.69
C GLU A 555 26.24 12.72 4.08
N LEU A 556 26.47 12.30 5.34
CA LEU A 556 27.79 12.04 5.93
C LEU A 556 27.71 10.74 6.75
N THR A 557 28.72 9.88 6.62
CA THR A 557 28.87 8.71 7.49
C THR A 557 29.76 9.06 8.68
N TYR A 558 29.35 8.68 9.89
CA TYR A 558 30.07 8.96 11.12
C TYR A 558 30.26 7.70 11.98
N PRO A 559 31.51 7.23 12.23
CA PRO A 559 31.73 6.04 13.04
C PRO A 559 31.56 6.34 14.53
N ILE A 560 30.67 5.61 15.21
CA ILE A 560 30.52 5.66 16.67
C ILE A 560 31.48 4.63 17.28
N ALA A 561 32.68 5.07 17.62
CA ALA A 561 33.75 4.16 18.02
C ALA A 561 33.44 3.33 19.27
N ALA A 562 32.65 3.85 20.20
CA ALA A 562 32.27 3.16 21.43
C ALA A 562 31.32 1.96 21.15
N LEU A 563 30.54 2.02 20.09
CA LEU A 563 29.53 1.00 19.72
C LEU A 563 30.00 0.09 18.58
N GLY A 564 31.01 0.53 17.81
CA GLY A 564 31.48 -0.19 16.63
C GLY A 564 30.50 -0.20 15.47
N VAL A 565 29.59 0.79 15.39
CA VAL A 565 28.63 1.00 14.31
C VAL A 565 28.83 2.36 13.65
N ASP A 566 28.37 2.50 12.43
CA ASP A 566 28.35 3.77 11.73
C ASP A 566 26.96 4.42 11.85
N ALA A 567 26.93 5.74 12.06
CA ALA A 567 25.74 6.57 11.96
C ALA A 567 25.73 7.31 10.64
N ALA A 568 24.56 7.54 10.09
CA ALA A 568 24.39 8.53 9.06
C ALA A 568 24.03 9.88 9.68
N ILE A 569 24.57 10.94 9.11
CA ILE A 569 24.24 12.31 9.47
C ILE A 569 23.85 13.05 8.19
N TYR A 570 22.62 13.56 8.17
CA TYR A 570 22.16 14.47 7.13
C TYR A 570 22.36 15.90 7.60
N ARG A 571 23.08 16.68 6.80
CA ARG A 571 23.11 18.14 6.90
C ARG A 571 22.10 18.70 5.92
N VAL A 572 21.16 19.48 6.42
CA VAL A 572 20.11 20.12 5.65
C VAL A 572 20.38 21.62 5.63
N GLN A 573 20.68 22.17 4.46
CA GLN A 573 20.88 23.60 4.27
C GLN A 573 19.59 24.23 3.76
N HIS A 574 18.85 24.85 4.64
CA HIS A 574 17.55 25.46 4.32
C HIS A 574 17.75 26.72 3.46
N LYS A 575 17.15 26.76 2.27
CA LYS A 575 17.19 27.92 1.37
C LYS A 575 16.25 29.03 1.83
N ILE A 576 15.18 28.64 2.51
CA ILE A 576 14.26 29.55 3.18
C ILE A 576 14.74 29.71 4.63
N GLY A 577 15.18 30.92 5.00
CA GLY A 577 15.77 31.19 6.32
C GLY A 577 17.31 31.23 6.32
N GLY A 578 17.97 30.43 5.49
CA GLY A 578 19.44 30.48 5.29
C GLY A 578 20.24 29.93 6.47
N TYR A 579 19.72 28.91 7.15
CA TYR A 579 20.38 28.22 8.24
C TYR A 579 20.60 26.73 7.91
N ASP A 580 21.41 26.03 8.71
CA ASP A 580 21.66 24.61 8.58
C ASP A 580 21.04 23.87 9.76
N SER A 581 20.39 22.75 9.51
CA SER A 581 20.00 21.74 10.51
C SER A 581 20.75 20.44 10.29
N ALA A 582 20.68 19.50 11.24
CA ALA A 582 21.25 18.17 11.08
C ALA A 582 20.41 17.11 11.78
N VAL A 583 20.33 15.94 11.12
CA VAL A 583 19.72 14.74 11.68
C VAL A 583 20.75 13.61 11.60
N GLY A 584 21.03 12.97 12.73
CA GLY A 584 21.92 11.81 12.81
C GLY A 584 21.15 10.58 13.31
N PHE A 585 21.41 9.41 12.73
CA PHE A 585 20.74 8.20 13.20
C PHE A 585 21.57 6.93 12.96
N PHE A 586 21.32 5.92 13.75
CA PHE A 586 21.93 4.60 13.64
C PHE A 586 21.04 3.55 14.32
N THR A 587 21.25 2.30 13.97
CA THR A 587 20.57 1.16 14.64
C THR A 587 21.57 0.41 15.51
N TYR A 588 21.18 0.11 16.74
CA TYR A 588 21.95 -0.72 17.66
C TYR A 588 21.02 -1.70 18.38
N GLU A 589 21.32 -3.01 18.33
CA GLU A 589 20.52 -4.07 18.93
C GLU A 589 19.00 -3.97 18.60
N ASN A 590 18.66 -3.73 17.34
CA ASN A 590 17.29 -3.57 16.85
C ASN A 590 16.52 -2.33 17.36
N VAL A 591 17.23 -1.36 17.93
CA VAL A 591 16.68 -0.05 18.31
C VAL A 591 17.25 1.01 17.38
N LEU A 592 16.38 1.80 16.79
CA LEU A 592 16.75 2.97 16.00
C LEU A 592 16.88 4.19 16.92
N TYR A 593 18.04 4.82 16.87
CA TYR A 593 18.35 6.05 17.60
C TYR A 593 18.43 7.20 16.61
N VAL A 594 17.68 8.26 16.85
CA VAL A 594 17.63 9.46 16.02
C VAL A 594 17.94 10.68 16.86
N TYR A 595 18.77 11.54 16.33
CA TYR A 595 19.22 12.80 16.92
C TYR A 595 18.93 13.92 15.96
N GLU A 596 18.19 14.92 16.39
CA GLU A 596 17.77 16.03 15.56
C GLU A 596 18.14 17.35 16.21
N LEU A 597 18.72 18.24 15.41
CA LEU A 597 19.01 19.61 15.78
C LEU A 597 18.51 20.54 14.67
N ASP A 598 17.41 21.21 14.93
CA ASP A 598 16.85 22.28 14.11
C ASP A 598 16.89 23.60 14.91
N ASP A 599 18.07 24.22 14.95
CA ASP A 599 18.30 25.49 15.64
C ASP A 599 18.96 26.50 14.68
N GLU A 600 18.17 27.49 14.26
CA GLU A 600 18.64 28.58 13.37
C GLU A 600 19.88 29.33 13.90
N ALA A 601 20.14 29.30 15.21
CA ALA A 601 21.29 29.92 15.82
C ALA A 601 22.58 29.05 15.76
N CYS A 602 22.42 27.75 15.49
CA CYS A 602 23.53 26.81 15.41
C CYS A 602 24.29 26.99 14.08
N LYS A 603 25.61 27.15 14.16
CA LYS A 603 26.45 27.34 12.97
C LYS A 603 27.05 26.05 12.42
N ASP A 604 27.07 25.00 13.20
CA ASP A 604 27.66 23.71 12.83
C ASP A 604 26.85 22.57 13.46
N PRO A 605 25.62 22.33 12.97
CA PRO A 605 24.75 21.32 13.54
C PRO A 605 25.32 19.91 13.37
N VAL A 606 26.13 19.66 12.34
CA VAL A 606 26.76 18.35 12.12
C VAL A 606 27.71 18.01 13.26
N THR A 607 28.58 18.94 13.67
CA THR A 607 29.50 18.70 14.80
C THR A 607 28.74 18.53 16.12
N VAL A 608 27.62 19.19 16.29
CA VAL A 608 26.75 19.02 17.46
C VAL A 608 26.17 17.60 17.49
N ILE A 609 25.61 17.11 16.38
CA ILE A 609 25.11 15.72 16.27
C ILE A 609 26.26 14.71 16.50
N GLN A 610 27.45 14.90 15.91
CA GLN A 610 28.61 14.04 16.15
C GLN A 610 28.97 13.98 17.64
N THR A 611 28.90 15.10 18.34
CA THR A 611 29.14 15.14 19.79
C THR A 611 28.10 14.35 20.57
N ALA A 612 26.80 14.47 20.18
CA ALA A 612 25.72 13.71 20.78
C ALA A 612 25.90 12.19 20.56
N LEU A 613 26.34 11.78 19.36
CA LEU A 613 26.63 10.39 19.03
C LEU A 613 27.83 9.81 19.80
N ASP A 614 28.87 10.61 20.01
CA ASP A 614 30.05 10.21 20.79
C ASP A 614 29.78 10.03 22.30
N GLY A 615 28.69 10.61 22.80
CA GLY A 615 28.24 10.47 24.19
C GLY A 615 27.72 9.09 24.56
N HIS A 616 27.56 8.19 23.59
CA HIS A 616 27.03 6.84 23.86
C HIS A 616 28.05 5.98 24.63
N THR A 617 27.48 5.26 25.61
CA THR A 617 28.23 4.27 26.39
C THR A 617 27.46 2.95 26.38
N VAL A 618 28.18 1.85 26.24
CA VAL A 618 27.61 0.51 26.44
C VAL A 618 27.49 0.29 27.94
N ALA A 619 26.27 0.24 28.47
CA ALA A 619 26.06 -0.12 29.87
C ALA A 619 26.56 -1.55 30.12
N GLU A 620 27.45 -1.76 31.11
CA GLU A 620 27.94 -3.08 31.54
C GLU A 620 26.82 -3.96 32.14
#